data_472d61320879e021b0e97dd231d902d8
#
_entry.id   472d61320879e021b0e97dd231d902d8
#
_cell.length_a   1.000
_cell.length_b   1.000
_cell.length_c   1.000
_cell.angle_alpha   90.00
_cell.angle_beta   90.00
_cell.angle_gamma   90.00
#
_symmetry.space_group_name_H-M   'P 1'
#
loop_
_entity.id
_entity.type
_entity.pdbx_description
1 polymer ?
#
loop_
_entity_poly.entity_id
_entity_poly.type
_entity_poly.pdbx_seq_one_letter_code
_entity_poly.pdbx_strand_id
1 'polypeptide(L)'
;WRVLGVTRQLEKERIDIFHGLSNELPLNIHKSEVKSIVTIHDLIFLRYPQYYHSIDRNIYTYKFRKACENADRIIAISECTKRDIIEYFGIPADKIEVVYQGCDTSFTHPVTEEKKREVRAKYQLPEHYILNVGSIEERKNALSAVQALTMLPEQIHLVIVGRHTEYTDKIERFIKENKLEERVHIISNVPFDDLPTFYQLAEIFVYPSRFEGFGIPIIEALYSGIPVVAATGSCLEEAGGPDSIYIHPDDIKGMANAFKQIYSDPERKKVMIEKGQIFAKRFSEEKQAEEILNIYKKLMR
;
A
#
# COMPACT_ATOMS: atom_id res chain seq x y z
N TRP A 1 18.52 14.74 19.70
CA TRP A 1 17.88 16.00 19.32
C TRP A 1 16.41 15.78 18.90
N ARG A 2 16.13 14.87 17.94
CA ARG A 2 14.78 14.61 17.41
C ARG A 2 13.72 14.24 18.46
N VAL A 3 14.12 13.58 19.55
CA VAL A 3 13.20 13.06 20.56
C VAL A 3 12.77 14.12 21.60
N LEU A 4 13.69 15.05 21.98
CA LEU A 4 13.48 16.02 23.04
C LEU A 4 13.92 17.45 22.68
N GLY A 5 14.93 17.62 21.81
CA GLY A 5 15.55 18.91 21.56
C GLY A 5 14.80 19.77 20.55
N VAL A 6 14.08 19.16 19.61
CA VAL A 6 13.36 19.89 18.54
C VAL A 6 12.28 20.80 19.08
N THR A 7 11.57 20.41 20.13
CA THR A 7 10.49 21.22 20.75
C THR A 7 10.96 22.62 21.12
N ARG A 8 12.13 22.72 21.75
CA ARG A 8 12.71 24.02 22.12
C ARG A 8 13.04 24.90 20.91
N GLN A 9 13.43 24.27 19.79
CA GLN A 9 13.69 25.02 18.56
C GLN A 9 12.38 25.52 17.93
N LEU A 10 11.32 24.67 17.91
CA LEU A 10 10.00 25.07 17.43
C LEU A 10 9.44 26.30 18.18
N GLU A 11 9.56 26.31 19.50
CA GLU A 11 9.18 27.46 20.35
C GLU A 11 10.01 28.72 20.03
N LYS A 12 11.36 28.55 19.91
CA LYS A 12 12.26 29.66 19.57
C LYS A 12 11.93 30.27 18.21
N GLU A 13 11.59 29.44 17.25
CA GLU A 13 11.22 29.85 15.87
C GLU A 13 9.74 30.26 15.74
N ARG A 14 8.96 30.19 16.83
CA ARG A 14 7.52 30.52 16.89
C ARG A 14 6.70 29.75 15.86
N ILE A 15 6.95 28.45 15.77
CA ILE A 15 6.19 27.56 14.89
C ILE A 15 4.80 27.34 15.51
N ASP A 16 3.75 27.53 14.72
CA ASP A 16 2.38 27.34 15.16
C ASP A 16 1.97 25.87 15.20
N ILE A 17 2.34 25.10 14.16
CA ILE A 17 1.97 23.68 14.02
C ILE A 17 3.22 22.84 13.72
N PHE A 18 3.36 21.74 14.42
CA PHE A 18 4.32 20.69 14.12
C PHE A 18 3.59 19.42 13.70
N HIS A 19 3.85 18.94 12.48
CA HIS A 19 3.28 17.69 11.97
C HIS A 19 4.34 16.60 11.86
N GLY A 20 4.23 15.57 12.69
CA GLY A 20 5.01 14.35 12.60
C GLY A 20 4.47 13.43 11.51
N LEU A 21 5.14 13.42 10.35
CA LEU A 21 4.66 12.70 9.15
C LEU A 21 4.84 11.18 9.19
N SER A 22 5.63 10.66 10.15
CA SER A 22 6.03 9.24 10.19
C SER A 22 5.91 8.67 11.61
N ASN A 23 4.68 8.54 12.11
CA ASN A 23 4.32 7.82 13.33
C ASN A 23 4.92 8.38 14.63
N GLU A 24 5.73 9.44 14.62
CA GLU A 24 6.47 9.93 15.77
C GLU A 24 6.28 11.43 15.98
N LEU A 25 6.25 11.83 17.26
CA LEU A 25 6.36 13.20 17.74
C LEU A 25 7.50 13.31 18.79
N PRO A 26 8.05 14.51 19.00
CA PRO A 26 8.90 14.76 20.17
C PRO A 26 8.15 14.42 21.46
N LEU A 27 8.77 13.66 22.36
CA LEU A 27 8.11 13.18 23.59
C LEU A 27 7.62 14.30 24.50
N ASN A 28 8.21 15.48 24.39
CA ASN A 28 7.89 16.65 25.21
C ASN A 28 7.04 17.72 24.47
N ILE A 29 6.52 17.42 23.27
CA ILE A 29 5.74 18.38 22.47
C ILE A 29 4.53 18.93 23.22
N HIS A 30 3.85 18.09 24.01
CA HIS A 30 2.70 18.44 24.82
C HIS A 30 3.00 19.47 25.94
N LYS A 31 4.28 19.82 26.17
CA LYS A 31 4.71 20.85 27.13
C LYS A 31 4.89 22.22 26.49
N SER A 32 4.74 22.31 25.18
CA SER A 32 4.85 23.54 24.41
C SER A 32 3.47 24.08 24.00
N GLU A 33 3.42 25.32 23.55
CA GLU A 33 2.22 25.90 22.94
C GLU A 33 2.04 25.52 21.46
N VAL A 34 3.03 24.84 20.88
CA VAL A 34 3.01 24.39 19.49
C VAL A 34 1.94 23.32 19.30
N LYS A 35 1.00 23.58 18.42
CA LYS A 35 -0.02 22.58 18.04
C LYS A 35 0.63 21.40 17.35
N SER A 36 0.17 20.21 17.65
CA SER A 36 0.82 18.99 17.20
C SER A 36 -0.13 18.03 16.48
N ILE A 37 0.34 17.51 15.36
CA ILE A 37 -0.36 16.49 14.57
C ILE A 37 0.61 15.34 14.35
N VAL A 38 0.10 14.11 14.34
CA VAL A 38 0.86 12.94 13.93
C VAL A 38 0.09 12.15 12.89
N THR A 39 0.76 11.77 11.79
CA THR A 39 0.25 10.77 10.85
C THR A 39 0.71 9.39 11.29
N ILE A 40 -0.25 8.48 11.47
CA ILE A 40 -0.01 7.06 11.74
C ILE A 40 -0.29 6.27 10.47
N HIS A 41 0.74 5.58 9.99
CA HIS A 41 0.65 4.79 8.77
C HIS A 41 0.09 3.39 9.01
N ASP A 42 0.53 2.72 10.07
CA ASP A 42 0.02 1.41 10.47
C ASP A 42 0.43 1.09 11.92
N LEU A 43 -0.17 0.02 12.43
CA LEU A 43 0.21 -0.64 13.68
C LEU A 43 0.43 -2.15 13.45
N ILE A 44 1.00 -2.51 12.29
CA ILE A 44 1.23 -3.90 11.87
C ILE A 44 2.02 -4.67 12.94
N PHE A 45 3.00 -4.03 13.55
CA PHE A 45 3.84 -4.64 14.60
C PHE A 45 3.06 -5.07 15.87
N LEU A 46 1.86 -4.52 16.10
CA LEU A 46 0.95 -4.94 17.17
C LEU A 46 0.00 -6.05 16.70
N ARG A 47 -0.56 -5.92 15.49
CA ARG A 47 -1.53 -6.87 14.93
C ARG A 47 -0.86 -8.17 14.48
N TYR A 48 0.36 -8.10 13.93
CA TYR A 48 1.16 -9.21 13.43
C TYR A 48 2.56 -9.22 14.06
N PRO A 49 2.67 -9.45 15.37
CA PRO A 49 3.93 -9.35 16.11
C PRO A 49 5.02 -10.32 15.63
N GLN A 50 4.63 -11.40 14.93
CA GLN A 50 5.55 -12.40 14.40
C GLN A 50 6.46 -11.87 13.28
N TYR A 51 6.10 -10.75 12.63
CA TYR A 51 6.93 -10.14 11.59
C TYR A 51 7.96 -9.14 12.13
N TYR A 52 8.01 -8.93 13.45
CA TYR A 52 8.88 -7.93 14.07
C TYR A 52 9.66 -8.51 15.23
N HIS A 53 10.92 -8.06 15.40
CA HIS A 53 11.69 -8.40 16.60
C HIS A 53 11.03 -7.79 17.85
N SER A 54 11.07 -8.52 18.96
CA SER A 54 10.40 -8.11 20.20
C SER A 54 10.90 -6.76 20.74
N ILE A 55 12.19 -6.46 20.58
CA ILE A 55 12.80 -5.19 21.01
C ILE A 55 12.23 -4.04 20.20
N ASP A 56 12.22 -4.15 18.87
CA ASP A 56 11.70 -3.13 17.96
C ASP A 56 10.22 -2.87 18.20
N ARG A 57 9.45 -3.96 18.38
CA ARG A 57 8.02 -3.87 18.72
C ARG A 57 7.77 -3.07 20.00
N ASN A 58 8.54 -3.30 21.06
CA ASN A 58 8.40 -2.55 22.32
C ASN A 58 8.75 -1.06 22.14
N ILE A 59 9.80 -0.77 21.37
CA ILE A 59 10.21 0.60 21.06
C ILE A 59 9.13 1.32 20.24
N TYR A 60 8.61 0.69 19.18
CA TYR A 60 7.54 1.27 18.35
C TYR A 60 6.25 1.43 19.15
N THR A 61 5.85 0.44 19.97
CA THR A 61 4.68 0.54 20.83
C THR A 61 4.77 1.78 21.74
N TYR A 62 5.89 1.97 22.41
CA TYR A 62 6.09 3.12 23.29
C TYR A 62 6.03 4.44 22.51
N LYS A 63 6.80 4.56 21.42
CA LYS A 63 6.90 5.81 20.64
C LYS A 63 5.59 6.21 20.00
N PHE A 64 4.92 5.26 19.32
CA PHE A 64 3.68 5.54 18.60
C PHE A 64 2.53 5.83 19.56
N ARG A 65 2.44 5.08 20.68
CA ARG A 65 1.48 5.38 21.75
C ARG A 65 1.70 6.79 22.28
N LYS A 66 2.94 7.16 22.61
CA LYS A 66 3.28 8.51 23.12
C LYS A 66 2.99 9.60 22.08
N ALA A 67 3.25 9.36 20.82
CA ALA A 67 2.90 10.29 19.76
C ALA A 67 1.37 10.50 19.69
N CYS A 68 0.58 9.42 19.74
CA CYS A 68 -0.88 9.50 19.74
C CYS A 68 -1.43 10.18 21.01
N GLU A 69 -0.89 9.87 22.19
CA GLU A 69 -1.29 10.49 23.45
C GLU A 69 -1.02 12.00 23.46
N ASN A 70 0.16 12.40 22.98
CA ASN A 70 0.66 13.79 23.07
C ASN A 70 0.19 14.69 21.90
N ALA A 71 -0.27 14.14 20.79
CA ALA A 71 -0.77 14.92 19.65
C ALA A 71 -2.08 15.65 19.99
N ASP A 72 -2.30 16.85 19.46
CA ASP A 72 -3.62 17.51 19.48
C ASP A 72 -4.59 16.82 18.52
N ARG A 73 -4.11 16.37 17.35
CA ARG A 73 -4.87 15.58 16.37
C ARG A 73 -4.01 14.45 15.79
N ILE A 74 -4.68 13.40 15.40
CA ILE A 74 -4.06 12.24 14.76
C ILE A 74 -4.67 12.09 13.37
N ILE A 75 -3.82 11.89 12.37
CA ILE A 75 -4.23 11.47 11.04
C ILE A 75 -3.96 9.98 10.91
N ALA A 76 -4.99 9.19 10.67
CA ALA A 76 -4.87 7.79 10.27
C ALA A 76 -4.99 7.71 8.75
N ILE A 77 -4.13 6.92 8.09
CA ILE A 77 -4.15 6.83 6.62
C ILE A 77 -5.25 5.91 6.06
N SER A 78 -6.01 5.25 6.95
CA SER A 78 -7.17 4.41 6.61
C SER A 78 -8.10 4.28 7.81
N GLU A 79 -9.34 3.88 7.58
CA GLU A 79 -10.28 3.51 8.65
C GLU A 79 -9.75 2.30 9.43
N CYS A 80 -9.06 1.38 8.75
CA CYS A 80 -8.39 0.25 9.39
C CYS A 80 -7.34 0.73 10.40
N THR A 81 -6.45 1.65 10.02
CA THR A 81 -5.46 2.24 10.92
C THR A 81 -6.13 3.00 12.08
N LYS A 82 -7.23 3.73 11.82
CA LYS A 82 -8.00 4.38 12.88
C LYS A 82 -8.55 3.38 13.89
N ARG A 83 -9.13 2.27 13.43
CA ARG A 83 -9.60 1.19 14.32
C ARG A 83 -8.47 0.62 15.17
N ASP A 84 -7.29 0.40 14.57
CA ASP A 84 -6.12 -0.11 15.28
C ASP A 84 -5.62 0.89 16.37
N ILE A 85 -5.60 2.18 16.08
CA ILE A 85 -5.22 3.21 17.07
C ILE A 85 -6.18 3.19 18.27
N ILE A 86 -7.49 3.08 18.01
CA ILE A 86 -8.50 2.99 19.07
C ILE A 86 -8.33 1.70 19.87
N GLU A 87 -8.21 0.56 19.19
CA GLU A 87 -8.12 -0.77 19.80
C GLU A 87 -6.86 -0.93 20.66
N TYR A 88 -5.68 -0.60 20.11
CA TYR A 88 -4.41 -0.88 20.76
C TYR A 88 -3.94 0.22 21.73
N PHE A 89 -4.32 1.46 21.48
CA PHE A 89 -3.84 2.59 22.26
C PHE A 89 -4.92 3.24 23.12
N GLY A 90 -6.21 2.92 22.89
CA GLY A 90 -7.33 3.49 23.64
C GLY A 90 -7.56 4.98 23.35
N ILE A 91 -7.13 5.47 22.20
CA ILE A 91 -7.27 6.88 21.82
C ILE A 91 -8.74 7.16 21.44
N PRO A 92 -9.34 8.27 21.93
CA PRO A 92 -10.70 8.65 21.56
C PRO A 92 -10.86 8.87 20.05
N ALA A 93 -11.96 8.40 19.47
CA ALA A 93 -12.22 8.44 18.04
C ALA A 93 -12.30 9.87 17.46
N ASP A 94 -12.74 10.84 18.27
CA ASP A 94 -12.86 12.26 17.91
C ASP A 94 -11.51 12.99 17.79
N LYS A 95 -10.43 12.38 18.32
CA LYS A 95 -9.05 12.83 18.17
C LYS A 95 -8.45 12.39 16.83
N ILE A 96 -9.07 11.43 16.13
CA ILE A 96 -8.51 10.76 14.96
C ILE A 96 -9.32 11.13 13.71
N GLU A 97 -8.69 11.80 12.76
CA GLU A 97 -9.23 12.05 11.42
C GLU A 97 -8.62 11.06 10.42
N VAL A 98 -9.42 10.55 9.48
CA VAL A 98 -8.91 9.70 8.40
C VAL A 98 -8.62 10.56 7.20
N VAL A 99 -7.39 10.49 6.71
CA VAL A 99 -6.97 11.13 5.46
C VAL A 99 -6.26 10.08 4.63
N TYR A 100 -6.88 9.69 3.54
CA TYR A 100 -6.31 8.71 2.62
C TYR A 100 -5.08 9.24 1.91
N GLN A 101 -4.16 8.36 1.57
CA GLN A 101 -2.97 8.73 0.81
C GLN A 101 -3.32 8.98 -0.65
N GLY A 102 -2.69 10.00 -1.24
CA GLY A 102 -2.73 10.28 -2.67
C GLY A 102 -1.87 9.30 -3.46
N CYS A 103 -2.14 9.23 -4.75
CA CYS A 103 -1.36 8.47 -5.71
C CYS A 103 -0.67 9.44 -6.66
N ASP A 104 0.58 9.15 -6.99
CA ASP A 104 1.38 9.95 -7.92
C ASP A 104 0.69 10.08 -9.30
N THR A 105 0.72 11.28 -9.84
CA THR A 105 0.04 11.61 -11.10
C THR A 105 0.58 10.85 -12.31
N SER A 106 1.80 10.31 -12.25
CA SER A 106 2.38 9.49 -13.34
C SER A 106 1.53 8.26 -13.69
N PHE A 107 0.77 7.71 -12.73
CA PHE A 107 -0.13 6.58 -12.96
C PHE A 107 -1.47 7.00 -13.62
N THR A 108 -1.79 8.28 -13.62
CA THR A 108 -3.07 8.79 -14.18
C THR A 108 -3.00 9.08 -15.68
N HIS A 109 -1.81 9.08 -16.26
CA HIS A 109 -1.58 9.41 -17.65
C HIS A 109 -1.25 8.18 -18.50
N PRO A 110 -1.77 8.11 -19.75
CA PRO A 110 -1.38 7.04 -20.67
C PRO A 110 0.11 7.10 -20.98
N VAL A 111 0.78 5.97 -20.89
CA VAL A 111 2.16 5.80 -21.33
C VAL A 111 2.19 5.67 -22.86
N THR A 112 3.17 6.31 -23.53
CA THR A 112 3.31 6.24 -24.99
C THR A 112 3.65 4.82 -25.46
N GLU A 113 3.22 4.46 -26.66
CA GLU A 113 3.52 3.14 -27.23
C GLU A 113 5.03 2.91 -27.45
N GLU A 114 5.78 3.98 -27.65
CA GLU A 114 7.24 3.92 -27.71
C GLU A 114 7.83 3.50 -26.35
N LYS A 115 7.41 4.15 -25.26
CA LYS A 115 7.85 3.81 -23.89
C LYS A 115 7.42 2.39 -23.51
N LYS A 116 6.23 1.96 -23.89
CA LYS A 116 5.77 0.59 -23.65
C LYS A 116 6.67 -0.44 -24.35
N ARG A 117 7.07 -0.18 -25.60
CA ARG A 117 8.02 -1.05 -26.33
C ARG A 117 9.39 -1.06 -25.69
N GLU A 118 9.92 0.11 -25.32
CA GLU A 118 11.20 0.24 -24.63
C GLU A 118 11.24 -0.57 -23.33
N VAL A 119 10.27 -0.37 -22.45
CA VAL A 119 10.19 -1.04 -21.14
C VAL A 119 9.99 -2.54 -21.32
N ARG A 120 9.09 -2.95 -22.25
CA ARG A 120 8.90 -4.37 -22.55
C ARG A 120 10.19 -5.04 -22.99
N ALA A 121 10.95 -4.40 -23.89
CA ALA A 121 12.23 -4.93 -24.36
C ALA A 121 13.30 -4.93 -23.26
N LYS A 122 13.41 -3.84 -22.49
CA LYS A 122 14.39 -3.67 -21.42
C LYS A 122 14.26 -4.76 -20.34
N TYR A 123 13.05 -5.09 -19.95
CA TYR A 123 12.78 -6.06 -18.87
C TYR A 123 12.32 -7.42 -19.41
N GLN A 124 12.26 -7.61 -20.73
CA GLN A 124 11.79 -8.84 -21.37
C GLN A 124 10.39 -9.26 -20.87
N LEU A 125 9.49 -8.26 -20.74
CA LEU A 125 8.15 -8.50 -20.20
C LEU A 125 7.33 -9.38 -21.16
N PRO A 126 6.64 -10.41 -20.64
CA PRO A 126 5.77 -11.26 -21.43
C PRO A 126 4.58 -10.46 -22.01
N GLU A 127 3.92 -11.02 -22.99
CA GLU A 127 2.76 -10.39 -23.62
C GLU A 127 1.55 -10.36 -22.67
N HIS A 128 1.30 -11.47 -21.98
CA HIS A 128 0.17 -11.65 -21.08
C HIS A 128 0.64 -11.91 -19.67
N TYR A 129 0.44 -10.97 -18.75
CA TYR A 129 0.87 -11.17 -17.37
C TYR A 129 -0.05 -10.54 -16.32
N ILE A 130 -0.01 -11.16 -15.14
CA ILE A 130 -0.52 -10.65 -13.88
C ILE A 130 0.63 -9.91 -13.20
N LEU A 131 0.39 -8.73 -12.65
CA LEU A 131 1.40 -7.91 -11.98
C LEU A 131 1.22 -7.96 -10.46
N ASN A 132 2.32 -8.11 -9.73
CA ASN A 132 2.42 -7.87 -8.30
C ASN A 132 3.54 -6.86 -8.03
N VAL A 133 3.29 -5.83 -7.21
CA VAL A 133 4.27 -4.79 -6.89
C VAL A 133 4.41 -4.63 -5.38
N GLY A 134 5.65 -4.63 -4.90
CA GLY A 134 5.99 -4.39 -3.50
C GLY A 134 7.21 -5.19 -3.03
N SER A 135 7.79 -4.86 -1.86
CA SER A 135 8.88 -5.66 -1.28
C SER A 135 8.45 -7.13 -1.15
N ILE A 136 9.35 -8.06 -1.47
CA ILE A 136 9.04 -9.49 -1.46
C ILE A 136 9.19 -10.01 -0.03
N GLU A 137 8.14 -9.84 0.76
CA GLU A 137 8.07 -10.19 2.19
C GLU A 137 6.95 -11.19 2.47
N GLU A 138 7.09 -11.98 3.53
CA GLU A 138 6.09 -12.99 3.90
C GLU A 138 4.70 -12.38 4.09
N ARG A 139 4.61 -11.22 4.72
CA ARG A 139 3.37 -10.48 4.93
C ARG A 139 2.68 -10.10 3.62
N LYS A 140 3.46 -9.72 2.59
CA LYS A 140 2.94 -9.35 1.26
C LYS A 140 2.52 -10.54 0.41
N ASN A 141 2.89 -11.76 0.82
CA ASN A 141 2.32 -13.02 0.37
C ASN A 141 2.37 -13.28 -1.15
N ALA A 142 3.38 -12.76 -1.85
CA ALA A 142 3.52 -12.96 -3.30
C ALA A 142 3.56 -14.46 -3.70
N LEU A 143 4.00 -15.34 -2.79
CA LEU A 143 4.00 -16.80 -3.01
C LEU A 143 2.59 -17.31 -3.34
N SER A 144 1.53 -16.78 -2.74
CA SER A 144 0.16 -17.22 -3.03
C SER A 144 -0.25 -16.97 -4.49
N ALA A 145 0.23 -15.86 -5.07
CA ALA A 145 0.00 -15.57 -6.50
C ALA A 145 0.79 -16.56 -7.40
N VAL A 146 2.03 -16.92 -7.03
CA VAL A 146 2.81 -17.94 -7.72
C VAL A 146 2.11 -19.31 -7.65
N GLN A 147 1.56 -19.66 -6.48
CA GLN A 147 0.79 -20.89 -6.32
C GLN A 147 -0.48 -20.88 -7.17
N ALA A 148 -1.21 -19.78 -7.21
CA ALA A 148 -2.42 -19.65 -8.04
C ALA A 148 -2.10 -19.77 -9.54
N LEU A 149 -0.92 -19.32 -9.98
CA LEU A 149 -0.47 -19.42 -11.37
C LEU A 149 -0.41 -20.86 -11.87
N THR A 150 -0.12 -21.86 -11.00
CA THR A 150 -0.10 -23.28 -11.38
C THR A 150 -1.44 -23.80 -11.91
N MET A 151 -2.54 -23.10 -11.60
CA MET A 151 -3.90 -23.47 -12.02
C MET A 151 -4.39 -22.69 -13.24
N LEU A 152 -3.52 -21.84 -13.82
CA LEU A 152 -3.83 -21.02 -15.00
C LEU A 152 -3.20 -21.59 -16.27
N PRO A 153 -3.75 -21.25 -17.45
CA PRO A 153 -3.14 -21.60 -18.74
C PRO A 153 -1.68 -21.17 -18.86
N GLU A 154 -0.88 -21.92 -19.61
CA GLU A 154 0.58 -21.74 -19.69
C GLU A 154 1.01 -20.38 -20.27
N GLN A 155 0.20 -19.77 -21.14
CA GLN A 155 0.49 -18.47 -21.74
C GLN A 155 0.36 -17.30 -20.75
N ILE A 156 -0.19 -17.51 -19.56
CA ILE A 156 -0.31 -16.48 -18.54
C ILE A 156 0.93 -16.51 -17.66
N HIS A 157 1.58 -15.37 -17.51
CA HIS A 157 2.76 -15.19 -16.71
C HIS A 157 2.46 -14.35 -15.44
N LEU A 158 3.38 -14.37 -14.49
CA LEU A 158 3.35 -13.50 -13.31
C LEU A 158 4.64 -12.66 -13.28
N VAL A 159 4.48 -11.36 -13.19
CA VAL A 159 5.59 -10.42 -13.01
C VAL A 159 5.50 -9.88 -11.58
N ILE A 160 6.56 -10.09 -10.81
CA ILE A 160 6.71 -9.60 -9.43
C ILE A 160 7.78 -8.51 -9.43
N VAL A 161 7.38 -7.28 -9.15
CA VAL A 161 8.29 -6.14 -9.05
C VAL A 161 8.53 -5.81 -7.59
N GLY A 162 9.76 -5.96 -7.12
CA GLY A 162 10.06 -5.65 -5.74
C GLY A 162 11.49 -5.93 -5.30
N ARG A 163 11.84 -5.41 -4.13
CA ARG A 163 13.13 -5.67 -3.51
C ARG A 163 13.22 -7.10 -3.03
N HIS A 164 14.30 -7.80 -3.38
CA HIS A 164 14.62 -9.12 -2.85
C HIS A 164 14.83 -9.08 -1.32
N THR A 165 14.36 -10.13 -0.65
CA THR A 165 14.58 -10.41 0.76
C THR A 165 14.86 -11.91 0.92
N GLU A 166 15.15 -12.37 2.13
CA GLU A 166 15.29 -13.82 2.42
C GLU A 166 14.03 -14.63 2.05
N TYR A 167 12.85 -13.98 2.06
CA TYR A 167 11.62 -14.65 1.66
C TYR A 167 11.57 -14.96 0.15
N THR A 168 12.34 -14.24 -0.66
CA THR A 168 12.44 -14.49 -2.11
C THR A 168 12.95 -15.89 -2.40
N ASP A 169 13.91 -16.40 -1.61
CA ASP A 169 14.47 -17.76 -1.76
C ASP A 169 13.38 -18.85 -1.63
N LYS A 170 12.37 -18.60 -0.80
CA LYS A 170 11.22 -19.51 -0.66
C LYS A 170 10.35 -19.51 -1.92
N ILE A 171 10.17 -18.37 -2.54
CA ILE A 171 9.42 -18.22 -3.80
C ILE A 171 10.19 -18.90 -4.94
N GLU A 172 11.49 -18.63 -5.07
CA GLU A 172 12.35 -19.21 -6.12
C GLU A 172 12.42 -20.74 -6.02
N ARG A 173 12.48 -21.26 -4.81
CA ARG A 173 12.41 -22.71 -4.56
C ARG A 173 11.10 -23.30 -5.08
N PHE A 174 9.96 -22.68 -4.75
CA PHE A 174 8.65 -23.11 -5.22
C PHE A 174 8.55 -23.05 -6.76
N ILE A 175 9.06 -21.97 -7.37
CA ILE A 175 9.13 -21.82 -8.85
C ILE A 175 9.85 -22.99 -9.47
N LYS A 176 11.05 -23.33 -8.97
CA LYS A 176 11.86 -24.43 -9.47
C LYS A 176 11.20 -25.79 -9.28
N GLU A 177 10.65 -26.06 -8.10
CA GLU A 177 9.96 -27.34 -7.79
C GLU A 177 8.73 -27.57 -8.68
N ASN A 178 8.08 -26.49 -9.14
CA ASN A 178 6.88 -26.55 -9.98
C ASN A 178 7.14 -26.24 -11.46
N LYS A 179 8.39 -26.08 -11.90
CA LYS A 179 8.80 -25.78 -13.29
C LYS A 179 8.13 -24.55 -13.85
N LEU A 180 8.15 -23.44 -13.06
CA LEU A 180 7.52 -22.17 -13.41
C LEU A 180 8.55 -21.10 -13.83
N GLU A 181 9.82 -21.45 -14.06
CA GLU A 181 10.92 -20.52 -14.34
C GLU A 181 10.63 -19.64 -15.57
N GLU A 182 9.98 -20.20 -16.58
CA GLU A 182 9.60 -19.46 -17.79
C GLU A 182 8.35 -18.57 -17.61
N ARG A 183 7.60 -18.76 -16.50
CA ARG A 183 6.30 -18.11 -16.29
C ARG A 183 6.31 -17.09 -15.16
N VAL A 184 7.29 -17.11 -14.26
CA VAL A 184 7.39 -16.17 -13.15
C VAL A 184 8.65 -15.34 -13.29
N HIS A 185 8.46 -14.01 -13.37
CA HIS A 185 9.53 -13.05 -13.56
C HIS A 185 9.65 -12.16 -12.33
N ILE A 186 10.75 -12.31 -11.59
CA ILE A 186 11.05 -11.47 -10.41
C ILE A 186 11.99 -10.36 -10.85
N ILE A 187 11.56 -9.11 -10.76
CA ILE A 187 12.30 -7.94 -11.24
C ILE A 187 12.53 -6.97 -10.09
N SER A 188 13.79 -6.65 -9.84
CA SER A 188 14.19 -5.70 -8.80
C SER A 188 14.77 -4.42 -9.39
N ASN A 189 14.83 -3.37 -8.57
CA ASN A 189 15.44 -2.09 -8.93
C ASN A 189 14.82 -1.42 -10.18
N VAL A 190 13.52 -1.58 -10.35
CA VAL A 190 12.77 -0.85 -11.39
C VAL A 190 12.73 0.63 -10.99
N PRO A 191 13.23 1.55 -11.84
CA PRO A 191 13.07 2.98 -11.64
C PRO A 191 11.59 3.36 -11.58
N PHE A 192 11.27 4.37 -10.76
CA PHE A 192 9.89 4.82 -10.60
C PHE A 192 9.23 5.22 -11.93
N ASP A 193 9.98 5.88 -12.81
CA ASP A 193 9.49 6.32 -14.14
C ASP A 193 9.12 5.17 -15.08
N ASP A 194 9.64 3.96 -14.85
CA ASP A 194 9.26 2.79 -15.64
C ASP A 194 8.03 2.07 -15.05
N LEU A 195 7.75 2.27 -13.77
CA LEU A 195 6.72 1.53 -13.03
C LEU A 195 5.30 1.70 -13.60
N PRO A 196 4.83 2.91 -13.99
CA PRO A 196 3.51 3.06 -14.63
C PRO A 196 3.34 2.21 -15.87
N THR A 197 4.45 1.95 -16.60
CA THR A 197 4.43 1.10 -17.79
C THR A 197 4.17 -0.37 -17.45
N PHE A 198 4.73 -0.87 -16.35
CA PHE A 198 4.44 -2.24 -15.89
C PHE A 198 2.97 -2.43 -15.59
N TYR A 199 2.33 -1.45 -14.94
CA TYR A 199 0.89 -1.50 -14.68
C TYR A 199 0.09 -1.48 -15.99
N GLN A 200 0.36 -0.52 -16.89
CA GLN A 200 -0.42 -0.36 -18.13
C GLN A 200 -0.23 -1.50 -19.15
N LEU A 201 0.82 -2.30 -19.01
CA LEU A 201 1.06 -3.49 -19.82
C LEU A 201 0.46 -4.77 -19.20
N ALA A 202 0.11 -4.73 -17.92
CA ALA A 202 -0.45 -5.87 -17.21
C ALA A 202 -1.94 -6.07 -17.52
N GLU A 203 -2.43 -7.28 -17.37
CA GLU A 203 -3.84 -7.61 -17.58
C GLU A 203 -4.65 -7.66 -16.28
N ILE A 204 -3.99 -7.97 -15.19
CA ILE A 204 -4.56 -8.04 -13.83
C ILE A 204 -3.49 -7.57 -12.86
N PHE A 205 -3.88 -6.80 -11.86
CA PHE A 205 -3.05 -6.52 -10.69
C PHE A 205 -3.46 -7.40 -9.52
N VAL A 206 -2.49 -8.09 -8.88
CA VAL A 206 -2.74 -8.91 -7.70
C VAL A 206 -2.01 -8.36 -6.48
N TYR A 207 -2.74 -8.17 -5.38
CA TYR A 207 -2.16 -7.71 -4.12
C TYR A 207 -2.62 -8.58 -2.95
N PRO A 208 -1.98 -9.76 -2.75
CA PRO A 208 -2.43 -10.76 -1.80
C PRO A 208 -1.92 -10.51 -0.37
N SER A 209 -1.55 -9.28 -0.06
CA SER A 209 -0.98 -8.90 1.24
C SER A 209 -1.91 -9.24 2.39
N ARG A 210 -1.38 -9.88 3.42
CA ARG A 210 -2.13 -10.26 4.63
C ARG A 210 -2.61 -9.05 5.42
N PHE A 211 -1.82 -8.00 5.42
CA PHE A 211 -2.18 -6.74 6.08
C PHE A 211 -1.32 -5.58 5.58
N GLU A 212 -1.95 -4.43 5.42
CA GLU A 212 -1.32 -3.17 5.05
C GLU A 212 -1.90 -2.00 5.87
N GLY A 213 -1.19 -0.87 5.87
CA GLY A 213 -1.72 0.39 6.41
C GLY A 213 -2.71 1.07 5.47
N PHE A 214 -2.52 0.92 4.15
CA PHE A 214 -3.45 1.41 3.14
C PHE A 214 -3.45 0.51 1.88
N GLY A 215 -2.68 0.79 0.86
CA GLY A 215 -2.68 0.01 -0.38
C GLY A 215 -2.45 0.86 -1.63
N ILE A 216 -1.46 1.76 -1.57
CA ILE A 216 -1.08 2.62 -2.70
C ILE A 216 -0.95 1.82 -4.01
N PRO A 217 -0.30 0.62 -4.06
CA PRO A 217 -0.19 -0.17 -5.29
C PRO A 217 -1.53 -0.56 -5.93
N ILE A 218 -2.59 -0.69 -5.12
CA ILE A 218 -3.94 -0.93 -5.63
C ILE A 218 -4.45 0.32 -6.35
N ILE A 219 -4.22 1.51 -5.79
CA ILE A 219 -4.66 2.77 -6.38
C ILE A 219 -3.90 3.03 -7.68
N GLU A 220 -2.58 2.75 -7.70
CA GLU A 220 -1.75 2.80 -8.90
C GLU A 220 -2.33 1.91 -10.02
N ALA A 221 -2.76 0.69 -9.67
CA ALA A 221 -3.40 -0.24 -10.60
C ALA A 221 -4.74 0.31 -11.14
N LEU A 222 -5.60 0.82 -10.26
CA LEU A 222 -6.89 1.39 -10.66
C LEU A 222 -6.72 2.60 -11.59
N TYR A 223 -5.79 3.51 -11.28
CA TYR A 223 -5.48 4.64 -12.16
C TYR A 223 -4.91 4.19 -13.51
N SER A 224 -4.06 3.18 -13.50
CA SER A 224 -3.48 2.59 -14.72
C SER A 224 -4.49 1.82 -15.57
N GLY A 225 -5.73 1.66 -15.11
CA GLY A 225 -6.79 1.03 -15.88
C GLY A 225 -6.68 -0.49 -15.96
N ILE A 226 -6.30 -1.16 -14.88
CA ILE A 226 -6.26 -2.62 -14.79
C ILE A 226 -7.13 -3.13 -13.64
N PRO A 227 -7.80 -4.28 -13.80
CA PRO A 227 -8.62 -4.87 -12.74
C PRO A 227 -7.75 -5.37 -11.60
N VAL A 228 -8.28 -5.28 -10.39
CA VAL A 228 -7.58 -5.62 -9.15
C VAL A 228 -8.17 -6.88 -8.51
N VAL A 229 -7.27 -7.80 -8.11
CA VAL A 229 -7.56 -8.90 -7.19
C VAL A 229 -6.70 -8.69 -5.95
N ALA A 230 -7.31 -8.50 -4.80
CA ALA A 230 -6.61 -8.21 -3.55
C ALA A 230 -7.03 -9.15 -2.42
N ALA A 231 -6.26 -9.17 -1.33
CA ALA A 231 -6.66 -9.88 -0.13
C ALA A 231 -7.76 -9.11 0.61
N THR A 232 -8.66 -9.84 1.30
CA THR A 232 -9.64 -9.29 2.23
C THR A 232 -9.09 -9.19 3.66
N GLY A 233 -9.77 -8.45 4.52
CA GLY A 233 -9.52 -8.44 5.97
C GLY A 233 -8.55 -7.36 6.46
N SER A 234 -8.23 -6.37 5.62
CA SER A 234 -7.42 -5.20 6.01
C SER A 234 -7.99 -3.91 5.41
N CYS A 235 -7.15 -2.93 5.14
CA CYS A 235 -7.53 -1.67 4.47
C CYS A 235 -7.63 -1.79 2.94
N LEU A 236 -7.36 -2.96 2.36
CA LEU A 236 -7.27 -3.12 0.90
C LEU A 236 -8.62 -2.89 0.21
N GLU A 237 -9.74 -3.21 0.89
CA GLU A 237 -11.08 -2.89 0.42
C GLU A 237 -11.33 -1.36 0.37
N GLU A 238 -10.71 -0.61 1.29
CA GLU A 238 -10.78 0.87 1.29
C GLU A 238 -10.06 1.46 0.07
N ALA A 239 -8.92 0.86 -0.31
CA ALA A 239 -8.11 1.30 -1.45
C ALA A 239 -8.66 0.85 -2.81
N GLY A 240 -9.19 -0.37 -2.89
CA GLY A 240 -9.60 -1.00 -4.14
C GLY A 240 -11.08 -0.81 -4.51
N GLY A 241 -11.92 -0.42 -3.54
CA GLY A 241 -13.34 -0.16 -3.76
C GLY A 241 -14.18 -1.40 -4.06
N PRO A 242 -15.48 -1.22 -4.30
CA PRO A 242 -16.44 -2.33 -4.38
C PRO A 242 -16.35 -3.15 -5.68
N ASP A 243 -15.71 -2.66 -6.71
CA ASP A 243 -15.63 -3.31 -8.02
C ASP A 243 -14.33 -4.11 -8.22
N SER A 244 -13.43 -4.15 -7.23
CA SER A 244 -12.30 -5.07 -7.14
C SER A 244 -12.74 -6.44 -6.60
N ILE A 245 -11.94 -7.49 -6.82
CA ILE A 245 -12.21 -8.83 -6.28
C ILE A 245 -11.36 -9.04 -5.03
N TYR A 246 -11.99 -9.48 -3.93
CA TYR A 246 -11.31 -9.73 -2.66
C TYR A 246 -11.37 -11.21 -2.29
N ILE A 247 -10.20 -11.77 -1.94
CA ILE A 247 -10.01 -13.19 -1.66
C ILE A 247 -9.28 -13.32 -0.32
N HIS A 248 -9.64 -14.30 0.49
CA HIS A 248 -8.86 -14.61 1.68
C HIS A 248 -7.39 -14.90 1.29
N PRO A 249 -6.38 -14.32 1.95
CA PRO A 249 -4.99 -14.42 1.53
C PRO A 249 -4.43 -15.85 1.45
N ASP A 250 -5.09 -16.82 2.09
CA ASP A 250 -4.73 -18.24 2.05
C ASP A 250 -5.61 -19.05 1.07
N ASP A 251 -6.59 -18.43 0.41
CA ASP A 251 -7.44 -19.11 -0.58
C ASP A 251 -6.83 -19.04 -1.99
N ILE A 252 -5.84 -19.89 -2.22
CA ILE A 252 -5.13 -19.99 -3.51
C ILE A 252 -6.10 -20.35 -4.65
N LYS A 253 -7.07 -21.24 -4.40
CA LYS A 253 -8.06 -21.64 -5.41
C LYS A 253 -9.01 -20.48 -5.75
N GLY A 254 -9.47 -19.74 -4.75
CA GLY A 254 -10.28 -18.55 -4.94
C GLY A 254 -9.54 -17.50 -5.77
N MET A 255 -8.23 -17.30 -5.51
CA MET A 255 -7.39 -16.39 -6.28
C MET A 255 -7.27 -16.84 -7.76
N ALA A 256 -6.97 -18.10 -8.01
CA ALA A 256 -6.91 -18.64 -9.37
C ALA A 256 -8.25 -18.51 -10.10
N ASN A 257 -9.38 -18.73 -9.40
CA ASN A 257 -10.71 -18.56 -9.96
C ASN A 257 -11.03 -17.10 -10.28
N ALA A 258 -10.60 -16.15 -9.43
CA ALA A 258 -10.73 -14.72 -9.71
C ALA A 258 -9.99 -14.31 -10.99
N PHE A 259 -8.76 -14.79 -11.17
CA PHE A 259 -8.02 -14.57 -12.41
C PHE A 259 -8.75 -15.14 -13.63
N LYS A 260 -9.20 -16.40 -13.55
CA LYS A 260 -9.96 -17.04 -14.64
C LYS A 260 -11.23 -16.27 -15.00
N GLN A 261 -11.97 -15.77 -14.01
CA GLN A 261 -13.17 -14.96 -14.24
C GLN A 261 -12.85 -13.68 -15.02
N ILE A 262 -11.77 -12.97 -14.69
CA ILE A 262 -11.37 -11.75 -15.38
C ILE A 262 -10.92 -12.06 -16.82
N TYR A 263 -10.16 -13.15 -17.03
CA TYR A 263 -9.71 -13.56 -18.37
C TYR A 263 -10.84 -14.05 -19.27
N SER A 264 -11.86 -14.71 -18.70
CA SER A 264 -12.96 -15.30 -19.47
C SER A 264 -14.13 -14.34 -19.73
N ASP A 265 -14.16 -13.17 -19.08
CA ASP A 265 -15.25 -12.20 -19.20
C ASP A 265 -14.73 -10.79 -19.48
N PRO A 266 -14.54 -10.45 -20.77
CA PRO A 266 -14.05 -9.13 -21.21
C PRO A 266 -14.98 -7.98 -20.78
N GLU A 267 -16.31 -8.20 -20.76
CA GLU A 267 -17.25 -7.17 -20.34
C GLU A 267 -17.10 -6.86 -18.85
N ARG A 268 -17.00 -7.89 -18.02
CA ARG A 268 -16.70 -7.72 -16.59
C ARG A 268 -15.37 -6.99 -16.38
N LYS A 269 -14.31 -7.39 -17.10
CA LYS A 269 -13.00 -6.73 -17.05
C LYS A 269 -13.14 -5.24 -17.35
N LYS A 270 -13.87 -4.89 -18.40
CA LYS A 270 -14.13 -3.50 -18.78
C LYS A 270 -14.86 -2.73 -17.68
N VAL A 271 -15.92 -3.29 -17.13
CA VAL A 271 -16.67 -2.67 -16.03
C VAL A 271 -15.78 -2.44 -14.80
N MET A 272 -14.95 -3.42 -14.43
CA MET A 272 -14.00 -3.29 -13.31
C MET A 272 -13.03 -2.12 -13.54
N ILE A 273 -12.50 -1.99 -14.75
CA ILE A 273 -11.57 -0.90 -15.13
C ILE A 273 -12.27 0.46 -15.02
N GLU A 274 -13.42 0.63 -15.68
CA GLU A 274 -14.14 1.90 -15.72
C GLU A 274 -14.54 2.38 -14.31
N LYS A 275 -15.11 1.49 -13.52
CA LYS A 275 -15.52 1.81 -12.14
C LYS A 275 -14.34 2.00 -11.21
N GLY A 276 -13.28 1.19 -11.38
CA GLY A 276 -12.04 1.33 -10.62
C GLY A 276 -11.38 2.70 -10.85
N GLN A 277 -11.29 3.16 -12.08
CA GLN A 277 -10.76 4.48 -12.40
C GLN A 277 -11.61 5.63 -11.83
N ILE A 278 -12.94 5.49 -11.83
CA ILE A 278 -13.83 6.46 -11.19
C ILE A 278 -13.59 6.47 -9.67
N PHE A 279 -13.49 5.30 -9.06
CA PHE A 279 -13.27 5.17 -7.62
C PHE A 279 -11.90 5.76 -7.20
N ALA A 280 -10.85 5.54 -7.98
CA ALA A 280 -9.50 6.02 -7.70
C ALA A 280 -9.40 7.54 -7.60
N LYS A 281 -10.25 8.31 -8.31
CA LYS A 281 -10.26 9.79 -8.29
C LYS A 281 -10.42 10.40 -6.88
N ARG A 282 -10.86 9.62 -5.90
CA ARG A 282 -10.92 10.05 -4.50
C ARG A 282 -9.56 10.10 -3.80
N PHE A 283 -8.51 9.56 -4.41
CA PHE A 283 -7.16 9.43 -3.85
C PHE A 283 -6.15 10.28 -4.62
N SER A 284 -6.49 11.54 -4.93
CA SER A 284 -5.53 12.45 -5.53
C SER A 284 -4.67 13.14 -4.47
N GLU A 285 -3.47 13.54 -4.84
CA GLU A 285 -2.55 14.29 -3.96
C GLU A 285 -3.15 15.64 -3.55
N GLU A 286 -3.87 16.30 -4.47
CA GLU A 286 -4.52 17.57 -4.19
C GLU A 286 -5.59 17.43 -3.10
N LYS A 287 -6.40 16.37 -3.18
CA LYS A 287 -7.44 16.10 -2.19
C LYS A 287 -6.85 15.77 -0.83
N GLN A 288 -5.79 14.95 -0.80
CA GLN A 288 -5.06 14.68 0.43
C GLN A 288 -4.51 15.96 1.06
N ALA A 289 -3.89 16.83 0.26
CA ALA A 289 -3.34 18.10 0.71
C ALA A 289 -4.45 19.04 1.25
N GLU A 290 -5.60 19.08 0.58
CA GLU A 290 -6.76 19.87 1.02
C GLU A 290 -7.31 19.37 2.38
N GLU A 291 -7.46 18.07 2.55
CA GLU A 291 -7.93 17.46 3.80
C GLU A 291 -6.96 17.78 4.96
N ILE A 292 -5.65 17.63 4.74
CA ILE A 292 -4.62 17.98 5.74
C ILE A 292 -4.67 19.46 6.08
N LEU A 293 -4.77 20.33 5.09
CA LEU A 293 -4.87 21.78 5.29
C LEU A 293 -6.13 22.17 6.09
N ASN A 294 -7.23 21.47 5.88
CA ASN A 294 -8.46 21.70 6.64
C ASN A 294 -8.29 21.31 8.12
N ILE A 295 -7.53 20.24 8.42
CA ILE A 295 -7.17 19.86 9.79
C ILE A 295 -6.32 20.96 10.44
N TYR A 296 -5.32 21.51 9.73
CA TYR A 296 -4.50 22.62 10.23
C TYR A 296 -5.36 23.85 10.56
N LYS A 297 -6.26 24.25 9.64
CA LYS A 297 -7.17 25.38 9.85
C LYS A 297 -8.10 25.20 11.05
N LYS A 298 -8.58 23.97 11.30
CA LYS A 298 -9.41 23.64 12.48
C LYS A 298 -8.63 23.79 13.78
N LEU A 299 -7.35 23.41 13.79
CA LEU A 299 -6.47 23.45 14.97
C LEU A 299 -6.08 24.90 15.36
N MET A 300 -6.06 25.82 14.40
CA MET A 300 -5.68 27.22 14.59
C MET A 300 -6.84 28.14 15.00
N ARG A 301 -8.06 27.61 15.00
CA ARG A 301 -9.27 28.31 15.50
C ARG A 301 -9.45 28.12 16.98
#